data_e8c76b892f5ba309ff7235c812c227b5
#
_entry.id   e8c76b892f5ba309ff7235c812c227b5
#
_cell.length_a   1.000
_cell.length_b   1.000
_cell.length_c   1.000
_cell.angle_alpha   90.00
_cell.angle_beta   90.00
_cell.angle_gamma   90.00
#
_symmetry.space_group_name_H-M   'P 1'
#
loop_
_entity.id
_entity.type
_entity.pdbx_description
1 polymer ?
#
loop_
_entity_poly.entity_id
_entity_poly.type
_entity_poly.pdbx_seq_one_letter_code
_entity_poly.pdbx_strand_id
1 'polypeptide(L)'
;MDDEVRYFTLVCDHVPYSVVLADPGARTMDVLKEIRRLTGLSLWHGKLLIGQLPATVLEDQPEDTARAAASALRAVGAVAHAVEQTA
;
A
#
# COMPACT_ATOMS: atom_id res chain seq x y z
N MET A 1 7.39 33.50 -10.59
CA MET A 1 8.57 32.64 -10.48
C MET A 1 8.56 31.80 -9.22
N ASP A 2 8.24 32.41 -8.09
CA ASP A 2 8.22 31.67 -6.83
C ASP A 2 7.18 30.55 -6.85
N ASP A 3 6.04 30.78 -7.48
CA ASP A 3 5.00 29.76 -7.59
C ASP A 3 5.48 28.58 -8.40
N GLU A 4 6.23 28.86 -9.44
CA GLU A 4 6.78 27.83 -10.30
C GLU A 4 7.78 26.98 -9.55
N VAL A 5 8.65 27.62 -8.79
CA VAL A 5 9.65 26.93 -7.99
C VAL A 5 8.96 26.09 -6.93
N ARG A 6 7.96 26.62 -6.28
CA ARG A 6 7.21 25.91 -5.27
C ARG A 6 6.52 24.68 -5.85
N TYR A 7 5.90 24.85 -7.01
CA TYR A 7 5.24 23.73 -7.65
C TYR A 7 6.22 22.62 -7.99
N PHE A 8 7.37 22.98 -8.49
CA PHE A 8 8.40 22.02 -8.84
C PHE A 8 8.90 21.27 -7.60
N THR A 9 9.08 21.99 -6.50
CA THR A 9 9.51 21.37 -5.26
C THR A 9 8.48 20.37 -4.77
N LEU A 10 7.20 20.72 -4.84
CA LEU A 10 6.14 19.81 -4.43
C LEU A 10 6.14 18.55 -5.27
N VAL A 11 6.32 18.68 -6.57
CA VAL A 11 6.38 17.53 -7.45
C VAL A 11 7.58 16.66 -7.14
N CYS A 12 8.72 17.29 -6.90
CA CYS A 12 9.94 16.56 -6.58
C CYS A 12 9.87 15.86 -5.22
N ASP A 13 9.19 16.50 -4.27
CA ASP A 13 9.06 15.95 -2.92
C ASP A 13 8.01 14.86 -2.84
N HIS A 14 7.18 14.76 -3.85
CA HIS A 14 6.10 13.79 -3.84
C HIS A 14 6.63 12.44 -4.32
N VAL A 15 7.24 11.71 -3.42
CA VAL A 15 7.79 10.40 -3.72
C VAL A 15 6.68 9.37 -3.59
N PRO A 16 6.45 8.54 -4.61
CA PRO A 16 5.42 7.50 -4.52
C PRO A 16 5.86 6.38 -3.58
N TYR A 17 4.90 5.80 -2.91
CA TYR A 17 5.11 4.67 -2.02
C TYR A 17 4.27 3.48 -2.45
N SER A 18 4.77 2.30 -2.18
CA SER A 18 4.04 1.04 -2.37
C SER A 18 3.72 0.43 -1.02
N VAL A 19 2.67 -0.38 -0.98
CA VAL A 19 2.35 -1.18 0.20
C VAL A 19 2.60 -2.63 -0.16
N VAL A 20 3.54 -3.26 0.56
CA VAL A 20 3.93 -4.64 0.32
C VAL A 20 3.38 -5.50 1.44
N LEU A 21 2.66 -6.55 1.07
CA LEU A 21 2.17 -7.55 2.01
C LEU A 21 3.14 -8.73 2.00
N ALA A 22 3.74 -8.99 3.14
CA ALA A 22 4.73 -10.07 3.26
C ALA A 22 4.13 -11.36 3.81
N ASP A 23 3.12 -11.24 4.67
CA ASP A 23 2.50 -12.40 5.32
C ASP A 23 1.07 -12.02 5.71
N PRO A 24 0.09 -12.88 5.38
CA PRO A 24 -1.29 -12.57 5.73
C PRO A 24 -1.60 -12.83 7.21
N GLY A 25 -0.74 -13.53 7.93
CA GLY A 25 -1.00 -13.86 9.32
C GLY A 25 -2.08 -14.92 9.47
N ALA A 26 -2.59 -15.05 10.70
CA ALA A 26 -3.58 -16.08 11.01
C ALA A 26 -5.00 -15.69 10.60
N ARG A 27 -5.26 -14.41 10.39
CA ARG A 27 -6.62 -13.91 10.09
C ARG A 27 -6.77 -13.56 8.62
N THR A 28 -6.58 -14.56 7.79
CA THR A 28 -6.54 -14.38 6.34
C THR A 28 -7.79 -13.70 5.78
N MET A 29 -8.98 -14.08 6.27
CA MET A 29 -10.22 -13.47 5.78
C MET A 29 -10.32 -11.99 6.12
N ASP A 30 -9.85 -11.62 7.31
CA ASP A 30 -9.84 -10.22 7.70
C ASP A 30 -8.88 -9.43 6.83
N VAL A 31 -7.73 -10.02 6.50
CA VAL A 31 -6.76 -9.39 5.61
C VAL A 31 -7.35 -9.21 4.22
N LEU A 32 -8.06 -10.22 3.71
CA LEU A 32 -8.71 -10.14 2.41
C LEU A 32 -9.73 -9.01 2.37
N LYS A 33 -10.53 -8.88 3.43
CA LYS A 33 -11.51 -7.81 3.51
C LYS A 33 -10.84 -6.45 3.52
N GLU A 34 -9.72 -6.34 4.22
CA GLU A 34 -8.98 -5.08 4.29
C GLU A 34 -8.37 -4.74 2.93
N ILE A 35 -7.80 -5.72 2.24
CA ILE A 35 -7.28 -5.51 0.89
C ILE A 35 -8.39 -5.03 -0.04
N ARG A 36 -9.56 -5.64 0.03
CA ARG A 36 -10.70 -5.25 -0.79
C ARG A 36 -11.11 -3.82 -0.49
N ARG A 37 -11.15 -3.44 0.78
CA ARG A 37 -11.50 -2.08 1.18
C ARG A 37 -10.48 -1.06 0.65
N LEU A 38 -9.20 -1.41 0.71
CA LEU A 38 -8.13 -0.49 0.31
C LEU A 38 -7.99 -0.37 -1.20
N THR A 39 -8.21 -1.46 -1.94
CA THR A 39 -7.89 -1.51 -3.36
C THR A 39 -9.10 -1.54 -4.27
N GLY A 40 -10.27 -1.92 -3.75
CA GLY A 40 -11.45 -2.15 -4.56
C GLY A 40 -11.41 -3.44 -5.35
N LEU A 41 -10.37 -4.25 -5.19
CA LEU A 41 -10.28 -5.54 -5.87
C LEU A 41 -11.27 -6.54 -5.29
N SER A 42 -11.66 -7.52 -6.10
CA SER A 42 -12.53 -8.60 -5.64
C SER A 42 -11.80 -9.51 -4.66
N LEU A 43 -12.56 -10.30 -3.91
CA LEU A 43 -11.96 -11.28 -3.01
C LEU A 43 -11.09 -12.27 -3.78
N TRP A 44 -11.46 -12.59 -5.01
CA TRP A 44 -10.69 -13.51 -5.83
C TRP A 44 -9.30 -12.96 -6.13
N HIS A 45 -9.23 -11.68 -6.49
CA HIS A 45 -7.93 -11.02 -6.71
C HIS A 45 -7.12 -10.97 -5.43
N GLY A 46 -7.77 -10.72 -4.30
CA GLY A 46 -7.10 -10.72 -3.01
C GLY A 46 -6.49 -12.08 -2.69
N LYS A 47 -7.21 -13.15 -2.99
CA LYS A 47 -6.68 -14.51 -2.80
C LYS A 47 -5.47 -14.79 -3.66
N LEU A 48 -5.48 -14.28 -4.90
CA LEU A 48 -4.33 -14.43 -5.78
C LEU A 48 -3.11 -13.70 -5.20
N LEU A 49 -3.30 -12.50 -4.68
CA LEU A 49 -2.21 -11.75 -4.07
C LEU A 49 -1.63 -12.52 -2.88
N ILE A 50 -2.49 -13.06 -2.03
CA ILE A 50 -2.05 -13.80 -0.86
C ILE A 50 -1.29 -15.07 -1.26
N GLY A 51 -1.64 -15.65 -2.39
CA GLY A 51 -0.94 -16.83 -2.89
C GLY A 51 0.43 -16.55 -3.48
N GLN A 52 0.78 -15.28 -3.67
CA GLN A 52 2.03 -14.88 -4.33
C GLN A 52 2.90 -14.00 -3.44
N LEU A 53 2.80 -14.15 -2.14
CA LEU A 53 3.53 -13.32 -1.21
C LEU A 53 5.04 -13.54 -1.30
N PRO A 54 5.83 -12.47 -1.12
CA PRO A 54 5.38 -11.11 -0.87
C PRO A 54 4.80 -10.47 -2.13
N ALA A 55 3.77 -9.66 -1.95
CA ALA A 55 3.09 -9.04 -3.06
C ALA A 55 2.85 -7.55 -2.79
N THR A 56 2.86 -6.76 -3.86
CA THR A 56 2.53 -5.35 -3.77
C THR A 56 1.03 -5.18 -3.87
N VAL A 57 0.43 -4.62 -2.82
CA VAL A 57 -1.01 -4.44 -2.72
C VAL A 57 -1.44 -3.11 -3.35
N LEU A 58 -0.67 -2.07 -3.08
CA LEU A 58 -0.91 -0.73 -3.60
C LEU A 58 0.38 -0.16 -4.16
N GLU A 59 0.25 0.66 -5.20
CA GLU A 59 1.38 1.35 -5.81
C GLU A 59 1.05 2.81 -6.04
N ASP A 60 2.09 3.62 -6.19
CA ASP A 60 1.96 5.03 -6.55
C ASP A 60 1.10 5.81 -5.58
N GLN A 61 1.25 5.54 -4.30
CA GLN A 61 0.48 6.20 -3.26
C GLN A 61 1.30 7.25 -2.56
N PRO A 62 0.65 8.33 -2.05
CA PRO A 62 1.34 9.25 -1.15
C PRO A 62 1.81 8.49 0.09
N GLU A 63 2.87 8.98 0.69
CA GLU A 63 3.44 8.35 1.87
C GLU A 63 2.40 8.12 2.97
N ASP A 64 1.61 9.14 3.27
CA ASP A 64 0.60 9.06 4.33
C ASP A 64 -0.42 7.96 4.04
N THR A 65 -0.87 7.89 2.80
CA THR A 65 -1.83 6.88 2.38
C THR A 65 -1.23 5.48 2.47
N ALA A 66 0.00 5.32 2.02
CA ALA A 66 0.67 4.03 2.06
C ALA A 66 0.89 3.56 3.50
N ARG A 67 1.31 4.46 4.37
CA ARG A 67 1.53 4.12 5.77
C ARG A 67 0.23 3.77 6.48
N ALA A 68 -0.84 4.49 6.17
CA ALA A 68 -2.16 4.19 6.73
C ALA A 68 -2.64 2.82 6.28
N ALA A 69 -2.45 2.49 5.01
CA ALA A 69 -2.85 1.19 4.47
C ALA A 69 -2.05 0.06 5.11
N ALA A 70 -0.73 0.22 5.23
CA ALA A 70 0.11 -0.78 5.87
C ALA A 70 -0.30 -0.97 7.33
N SER A 71 -0.59 0.12 8.03
CA SER A 71 -1.03 0.06 9.41
C SER A 71 -2.35 -0.68 9.54
N ALA A 72 -3.30 -0.44 8.63
CA ALA A 72 -4.59 -1.11 8.64
C ALA A 72 -4.42 -2.62 8.43
N LEU A 73 -3.51 -3.02 7.55
CA LEU A 73 -3.23 -4.44 7.33
C LEU A 73 -2.58 -5.06 8.56
N ARG A 74 -1.64 -4.35 9.19
CA ARG A 74 -1.01 -4.83 10.41
C ARG A 74 -2.02 -4.97 11.55
N ALA A 75 -3.02 -4.11 11.58
CA ALA A 75 -4.05 -4.16 12.62
C ALA A 75 -4.88 -5.43 12.56
N VAL A 76 -4.98 -6.06 11.39
CA VAL A 76 -5.69 -7.34 11.25
C VAL A 76 -4.72 -8.52 11.25
N GLY A 77 -3.51 -8.32 11.70
CA GLY A 77 -2.54 -9.39 11.91
C GLY A 77 -1.60 -9.69 10.77
N ALA A 78 -1.65 -8.91 9.70
CA ALA A 78 -0.76 -9.13 8.56
C ALA A 78 0.60 -8.48 8.79
N VAL A 79 1.60 -8.93 8.07
CA VAL A 79 2.90 -8.27 7.99
C VAL A 79 2.91 -7.45 6.70
N ALA A 80 2.87 -6.14 6.84
CA ALA A 80 2.80 -5.24 5.71
C ALA A 80 3.67 -4.02 5.96
N HIS A 81 4.20 -3.47 4.88
CA HIS A 81 5.10 -2.32 4.94
C HIS A 81 4.79 -1.30 3.86
N ALA A 82 4.94 -0.03 4.21
CA ALA A 82 4.98 1.03 3.21
C ALA A 82 6.43 1.18 2.78
N VAL A 83 6.68 1.10 1.48
CA VAL A 83 8.02 1.13 0.92
C VAL A 83 8.11 2.24 -0.11
N GLU A 84 9.14 3.05 -0.01
CA GLU A 84 9.39 4.10 -1.00
C GLU A 84 9.71 3.47 -2.34
N GLN A 85 9.01 3.91 -3.38
CA GLN A 85 9.30 3.46 -4.74
C GLN A 85 10.46 4.28 -5.28
N THR A 86 11.52 3.61 -5.67
CA THR A 86 12.64 4.27 -6.30
C THR A 86 12.62 3.96 -7.78
N ALA A 87 12.89 4.98 -8.56
CA ALA A 87 12.91 4.82 -10.01
C ALA A 87 14.12 3.96 -10.47
#